data_e61473f8c961a7580de0573dc0232dab
#
_entry.id   e61473f8c961a7580de0573dc0232dab
#
_cell.length_a   1.000
_cell.length_b   1.000
_cell.length_c   1.000
_cell.angle_alpha   90.00
_cell.angle_beta   90.00
_cell.angle_gamma   90.00
#
_symmetry.space_group_name_H-M   'P 1'
#
loop_
_entity.id
_entity.type
_entity.pdbx_description
1 polymer ?
#
loop_
_entity_poly.entity_id
_entity_poly.type
_entity_poly.pdbx_seq_one_letter_code
_entity_poly.pdbx_strand_id
1 'polypeptide(L)'
;MATLHQRKNHREAIMKTLYEGMEGSGLPDVSGAKLRDDLAIPEQDLAAACTYLVEEGLVTVRWAHGDTPATVMLTHQGIRLMEAEEEDRG
;
A
#
# COMPACT_ATOMS: atom_id res chain seq x y z
N MET A 1 -14.66 -10.48 8.01
CA MET A 1 -13.87 -10.78 6.80
C MET A 1 -14.22 -9.78 5.70
N ALA A 2 -13.23 -9.21 5.04
CA ALA A 2 -13.48 -8.22 4.00
C ALA A 2 -14.04 -8.87 2.74
N THR A 3 -14.98 -8.19 2.07
CA THR A 3 -15.48 -8.61 0.77
C THR A 3 -14.40 -8.39 -0.30
N LEU A 4 -14.58 -8.96 -1.48
CA LEU A 4 -13.67 -8.74 -2.60
C LEU A 4 -13.57 -7.25 -2.93
N HIS A 5 -14.68 -6.54 -2.93
CA HIS A 5 -14.73 -5.12 -3.21
C HIS A 5 -13.93 -4.33 -2.16
N GLN A 6 -14.10 -4.66 -0.88
CA GLN A 6 -13.34 -4.02 0.19
C GLN A 6 -11.85 -4.30 0.06
N ARG A 7 -11.48 -5.53 -0.28
CA ARG A 7 -10.07 -5.89 -0.47
C ARG A 7 -9.43 -5.10 -1.59
N LYS A 8 -10.13 -4.92 -2.71
CA LYS A 8 -9.64 -4.10 -3.83
C LYS A 8 -9.48 -2.65 -3.40
N ASN A 9 -10.45 -2.12 -2.66
CA ASN A 9 -10.37 -0.75 -2.16
C ASN A 9 -9.19 -0.56 -1.22
N HIS A 10 -8.92 -1.53 -0.33
CA HIS A 10 -7.77 -1.48 0.56
C HIS A 10 -6.47 -1.40 -0.21
N ARG A 11 -6.30 -2.24 -1.23
CA ARG A 11 -5.08 -2.26 -2.05
C ARG A 11 -4.90 -0.95 -2.80
N GLU A 12 -5.96 -0.43 -3.40
CA GLU A 12 -5.90 0.83 -4.12
C GLU A 12 -5.56 2.00 -3.19
N ALA A 13 -6.17 2.03 -2.00
CA ALA A 13 -5.91 3.07 -1.01
C ALA A 13 -4.46 3.04 -0.53
N ILE A 14 -3.91 1.85 -0.30
CA ILE A 14 -2.51 1.69 0.11
C ILE A 14 -1.58 2.21 -0.99
N MET A 15 -1.80 1.80 -2.23
CA MET A 15 -0.97 2.23 -3.36
C MET A 15 -0.99 3.74 -3.52
N LYS A 16 -2.17 4.33 -3.44
CA LYS A 16 -2.35 5.77 -3.56
C LYS A 16 -1.61 6.53 -2.45
N THR A 17 -1.75 6.05 -1.22
CA THR A 17 -1.09 6.67 -0.07
C THR A 17 0.42 6.64 -0.20
N LEU A 18 0.96 5.49 -0.64
CA LEU A 18 2.40 5.35 -0.84
C LEU A 18 2.91 6.28 -1.94
N TYR A 19 2.17 6.38 -3.04
CA TYR A 19 2.55 7.23 -4.16
C TYR A 19 2.51 8.72 -3.77
N GLU A 20 1.45 9.14 -3.10
CA GLU A 20 1.32 10.52 -2.63
C GLU A 20 2.40 10.88 -1.62
N GLY A 21 2.76 9.94 -0.74
CA GLY A 21 3.83 10.14 0.22
C GLY A 21 5.18 10.37 -0.44
N MET A 22 5.48 9.63 -1.50
CA MET A 22 6.71 9.80 -2.27
C MET A 22 6.78 11.18 -2.89
N GLU A 23 5.69 11.62 -3.53
CA GLU A 23 5.67 12.90 -4.24
C GLU A 23 5.66 14.08 -3.28
N GLY A 24 4.88 13.98 -2.20
CA GLY A 24 4.69 15.10 -1.30
C GLY A 24 5.85 15.33 -0.35
N SER A 25 6.31 14.28 0.32
CA SER A 25 7.34 14.39 1.35
C SER A 25 8.69 13.79 0.95
N GLY A 26 8.77 13.16 -0.22
CA GLY A 26 9.99 12.55 -0.69
C GLY A 26 10.42 11.32 0.10
N LEU A 27 9.56 10.81 0.97
CA LEU A 27 9.86 9.62 1.76
C LEU A 27 9.47 8.37 0.98
N PRO A 28 10.41 7.44 0.77
CA PRO A 28 10.13 6.27 -0.05
C PRO A 28 9.26 5.23 0.66
N ASP A 29 9.20 5.25 1.98
CA ASP A 29 8.46 4.25 2.74
C ASP A 29 7.47 4.90 3.71
N VAL A 30 6.45 4.11 4.09
CA VAL A 30 5.42 4.52 5.04
C VAL A 30 5.27 3.40 6.06
N SER A 31 5.12 3.75 7.34
CA SER A 31 4.95 2.74 8.37
C SER A 31 3.57 2.05 8.22
N GLY A 32 3.53 0.76 8.57
CA GLY A 32 2.28 0.03 8.56
C GLY A 32 1.26 0.60 9.54
N ALA A 33 1.73 1.08 10.69
CA ALA A 33 0.85 1.69 11.69
C ALA A 33 0.17 2.94 11.12
N LYS A 34 0.91 3.76 10.36
CA LYS A 34 0.35 4.94 9.72
C LYS A 34 -0.71 4.55 8.69
N LEU A 35 -0.43 3.54 7.87
CA LEU A 35 -1.41 3.05 6.90
C LEU A 35 -2.67 2.54 7.58
N ARG A 36 -2.50 1.77 8.65
CA ARG A 36 -3.64 1.24 9.40
C ARG A 36 -4.52 2.37 9.94
N ASP A 37 -3.90 3.37 10.56
CA ASP A 37 -4.61 4.45 11.22
C ASP A 37 -5.23 5.44 10.22
N ASP A 38 -4.47 5.83 9.21
CA ASP A 38 -4.92 6.80 8.22
C ASP A 38 -6.02 6.26 7.32
N LEU A 39 -5.95 4.97 6.98
CA LEU A 39 -6.91 4.33 6.08
C LEU A 39 -8.00 3.58 6.84
N ALA A 40 -7.89 3.50 8.17
CA ALA A 40 -8.84 2.77 9.02
C ALA A 40 -9.03 1.31 8.55
N ILE A 41 -7.94 0.66 8.15
CA ILE A 41 -7.98 -0.72 7.70
C ILE A 41 -7.63 -1.62 8.89
N PRO A 42 -8.47 -2.65 9.19
CA PRO A 42 -8.13 -3.60 10.25
C PRO A 42 -6.78 -4.27 9.98
N GLU A 43 -6.06 -4.56 11.04
CA GLU A 43 -4.69 -5.08 10.95
C GLU A 43 -4.59 -6.33 10.07
N GLN A 44 -5.52 -7.26 10.21
CA GLN A 44 -5.51 -8.48 9.40
C GLN A 44 -5.72 -8.18 7.92
N ASP A 45 -6.60 -7.24 7.62
CA ASP A 45 -6.88 -6.85 6.24
C ASP A 45 -5.71 -6.09 5.64
N LEU A 46 -5.02 -5.29 6.43
CA LEU A 46 -3.83 -4.59 6.00
C LEU A 46 -2.71 -5.58 5.65
N ALA A 47 -2.49 -6.56 6.52
CA ALA A 47 -1.48 -7.60 6.27
C ALA A 47 -1.78 -8.37 4.99
N ALA A 48 -3.04 -8.76 4.80
CA ALA A 48 -3.46 -9.49 3.59
C ALA A 48 -3.28 -8.64 2.32
N ALA A 49 -3.64 -7.37 2.38
CA ALA A 49 -3.49 -6.46 1.25
C ALA A 49 -2.02 -6.27 0.90
N CYS A 50 -1.17 -6.07 1.90
CA CYS A 50 0.26 -5.90 1.67
C CYS A 50 0.88 -7.17 1.08
N THR A 51 0.49 -8.34 1.57
CA THR A 51 0.98 -9.61 1.03
C THR A 51 0.61 -9.76 -0.45
N TYR A 52 -0.62 -9.42 -0.79
CA TYR A 52 -1.06 -9.45 -2.18
C TYR A 52 -0.20 -8.53 -3.05
N LEU A 53 0.03 -7.31 -2.59
CA LEU A 53 0.80 -6.33 -3.35
C LEU A 53 2.27 -6.73 -3.50
N VAL A 54 2.84 -7.41 -2.50
CA VAL A 54 4.19 -7.96 -2.61
C VAL A 54 4.24 -9.03 -3.69
N GLU A 55 3.26 -9.92 -3.72
CA GLU A 55 3.22 -10.99 -4.72
C GLU A 55 3.04 -10.45 -6.14
N GLU A 56 2.36 -9.32 -6.28
CA GLU A 56 2.22 -8.64 -7.57
C GLU A 56 3.49 -7.86 -7.95
N GLY A 57 4.47 -7.78 -7.06
CA GLY A 57 5.70 -7.05 -7.32
C GLY A 57 5.55 -5.53 -7.23
N LEU A 58 4.49 -5.04 -6.61
CA LEU A 58 4.17 -3.61 -6.57
C LEU A 58 4.72 -2.90 -5.35
N VAL A 59 4.95 -3.63 -4.25
CA VAL A 59 5.51 -3.07 -3.03
C VAL A 59 6.52 -4.04 -2.42
N THR A 60 7.40 -3.50 -1.57
CA THR A 60 8.21 -4.30 -0.65
C THR A 60 7.76 -3.98 0.76
N VAL A 61 7.80 -4.97 1.64
CA VAL A 61 7.34 -4.83 3.01
C VAL A 61 8.43 -5.35 3.95
N ARG A 62 8.68 -4.57 5.01
CA ARG A 62 9.47 -5.06 6.15
C ARG A 62 8.47 -5.37 7.25
N TRP A 63 8.47 -6.61 7.69
CA TRP A 63 7.54 -7.07 8.72
C TRP A 63 8.11 -6.82 10.11
N ALA A 64 7.25 -6.35 11.01
CA ALA A 64 7.57 -6.28 12.43
C ALA A 64 7.19 -7.61 13.08
N HIS A 65 7.25 -7.67 14.40
CA HIS A 65 6.75 -8.83 15.12
C HIS A 65 5.24 -8.96 14.88
N GLY A 66 4.80 -10.16 14.51
CA GLY A 66 3.40 -10.42 14.22
C GLY A 66 3.06 -10.07 12.78
N ASP A 67 1.79 -9.74 12.55
CA ASP A 67 1.24 -9.54 11.21
C ASP A 67 1.21 -8.09 10.76
N THR A 68 1.80 -7.18 11.54
CA THR A 68 1.80 -5.75 11.20
C THR A 68 3.04 -5.41 10.39
N PRO A 69 2.89 -4.84 9.19
CA PRO A 69 4.04 -4.35 8.45
C PRO A 69 4.74 -3.21 9.22
N ALA A 70 6.05 -3.28 9.37
CA ALA A 70 6.79 -2.17 9.95
C ALA A 70 6.86 -1.00 8.97
N THR A 71 7.26 -1.29 7.72
CA THR A 71 7.30 -0.29 6.65
C THR A 71 6.86 -0.93 5.34
N VAL A 72 6.28 -0.10 4.47
CA VAL A 72 5.84 -0.49 3.14
C VAL A 72 6.37 0.54 2.14
N MET A 73 6.89 0.07 1.02
CA MET A 73 7.48 0.94 0.01
C MET A 73 7.09 0.47 -1.38
N LEU A 74 6.81 1.41 -2.30
CA LEU A 74 6.55 1.05 -3.70
C LEU A 74 7.82 0.55 -4.37
N THR A 75 7.67 -0.47 -5.22
CA THR A 75 8.72 -0.88 -6.13
C THR A 75 8.67 0.02 -7.38
N HIS A 76 9.68 -0.10 -8.23
CA HIS A 76 9.67 0.59 -9.52
C HIS A 76 8.40 0.24 -10.32
N GLN A 77 8.01 -1.04 -10.30
CA GLN A 77 6.81 -1.49 -10.99
C GLN A 77 5.56 -0.87 -10.40
N GLY A 78 5.49 -0.74 -9.07
CA GLY A 78 4.39 -0.07 -8.39
C GLY A 78 4.27 1.40 -8.78
N ILE A 79 5.42 2.08 -8.86
CA ILE A 79 5.45 3.48 -9.28
C ILE A 79 4.93 3.61 -10.70
N ARG A 80 5.38 2.74 -11.61
CA ARG A 80 4.93 2.79 -13.00
C ARG A 80 3.44 2.57 -13.13
N LEU A 81 2.88 1.67 -12.33
CA LEU A 81 1.44 1.42 -12.33
C LEU A 81 0.67 2.68 -11.92
N MET A 82 1.11 3.33 -10.85
CA MET A 82 0.45 4.55 -10.36
C MET A 82 0.57 5.69 -11.36
N GLU A 83 1.71 5.82 -12.03
CA GLU A 83 1.89 6.83 -13.07
C GLU A 83 0.96 6.59 -14.24
N ALA A 84 0.79 5.33 -14.64
CA ALA A 84 -0.11 4.97 -15.72
C ALA A 84 -1.57 5.32 -15.38
N GLU A 85 -1.98 5.08 -14.15
CA GLU A 85 -3.32 5.43 -13.69
C GLU A 85 -3.52 6.95 -13.68
N GLU A 86 -2.51 7.69 -13.28
CA GLU A 86 -2.55 9.15 -13.27
C GLU A 86 -2.67 9.71 -14.68
N GLU A 87 -1.95 9.14 -15.64
CA GLU A 87 -2.07 9.53 -17.04
C GLU A 87 -3.47 9.29 -17.59
N ASP A 88 -4.08 8.17 -17.23
CA ASP A 88 -5.43 7.85 -17.69
C ASP A 88 -6.48 8.82 -17.17
N ARG A 89 -6.23 9.43 -16.03
CA ARG A 89 -7.13 10.44 -15.46
C ARG A 89 -6.91 11.83 -16.04
N GLY A 90 -5.73 12.03 -16.55
CA GLY A 90 -5.30 13.30 -17.05
C GLY A 90 -5.87 13.66 -18.38
#